data_f1c45d86d97b0087ec02180aa7af488f
#
_entry.id   f1c45d86d97b0087ec02180aa7af488f
#
_cell.length_a   1.000
_cell.length_b   1.000
_cell.length_c   1.000
_cell.angle_alpha   90.00
_cell.angle_beta   90.00
_cell.angle_gamma   90.00
#
_symmetry.space_group_name_H-M   'P 1'
#
loop_
_entity.id
_entity.type
_entity.pdbx_description
1 polymer ?
#
loop_
_entity_poly.entity_id
_entity_poly.type
_entity_poly.pdbx_seq_one_letter_code
_entity_poly.pdbx_strand_id
1 'polypeptide(L)'
;ILVISIIINLELRFVTDNNYVLLNLKVENEAFTSLQLDITPDSADRNAQRLGMSKGEIILIALMMNNYSVNDDILDKLDKRVCVRNKNRLMHFNGEEFEFYTNVIDSLIIDMEYFPVARSKTRKTWVEYEDSWGNERTYGGKRTHEGCDIMSEENKRGVMPVIAASGGTVTNLGWLELGGWRIGITSDNGIYYYYAHLDSYADNMAEGTKIRKGQLIGYMGDSGYSKVEGTVGKFNVHLHFGIYIYVDG
;
A
#
# COMPACT_ATOMS: atom_id res chain seq x y z
N ILE A 1 30.88 40.37 -1.60
CA ILE A 1 30.26 39.93 -2.87
C ILE A 1 30.64 38.47 -3.17
N LEU A 2 31.93 38.08 -3.08
CA LEU A 2 32.37 36.70 -3.37
C LEU A 2 31.76 35.65 -2.40
N VAL A 3 31.68 35.95 -1.10
CA VAL A 3 31.10 35.06 -0.07
C VAL A 3 29.60 34.88 -0.28
N ILE A 4 28.89 35.96 -0.60
CA ILE A 4 27.43 35.92 -0.89
C ILE A 4 27.16 35.07 -2.17
N SER A 5 28.00 35.24 -3.18
CA SER A 5 27.89 34.42 -4.44
C SER A 5 28.16 32.93 -4.19
N ILE A 6 29.08 32.59 -3.28
CA ILE A 6 29.35 31.21 -2.89
C ILE A 6 28.16 30.60 -2.11
N ILE A 7 27.59 31.36 -1.18
CA ILE A 7 26.43 30.94 -0.40
C ILE A 7 25.21 30.71 -1.32
N ILE A 8 24.92 31.68 -2.20
CA ILE A 8 23.81 31.54 -3.16
C ILE A 8 24.03 30.35 -4.11
N ASN A 9 25.26 30.11 -4.58
CA ASN A 9 25.56 28.95 -5.43
C ASN A 9 25.45 27.62 -4.66
N LEU A 10 25.77 27.58 -3.37
CA LEU A 10 25.59 26.42 -2.51
C LEU A 10 24.10 26.16 -2.26
N GLU A 11 23.31 27.20 -2.00
CA GLU A 11 21.86 27.08 -1.84
C GLU A 11 21.17 26.70 -3.16
N LEU A 12 21.55 27.30 -4.30
CA LEU A 12 21.03 26.91 -5.61
C LEU A 12 21.42 25.47 -5.99
N ARG A 13 22.64 25.03 -5.69
CA ARG A 13 23.03 23.62 -5.87
C ARG A 13 22.23 22.70 -4.96
N PHE A 14 21.93 23.11 -3.74
CA PHE A 14 21.13 22.35 -2.79
C PHE A 14 19.68 22.23 -3.28
N VAL A 15 19.10 23.30 -3.83
CA VAL A 15 17.73 23.35 -4.37
C VAL A 15 17.60 22.66 -5.74
N THR A 16 18.64 22.68 -6.57
CA THR A 16 18.64 22.06 -7.91
C THR A 16 19.19 20.64 -7.92
N ASP A 17 19.83 20.19 -6.85
CA ASP A 17 20.28 18.81 -6.73
C ASP A 17 19.05 17.91 -6.42
N ASN A 18 18.87 16.82 -7.17
CA ASN A 18 17.85 15.79 -6.90
C ASN A 18 17.87 15.30 -5.44
N ASN A 19 18.91 15.64 -4.69
CA ASN A 19 19.05 15.39 -3.28
C ASN A 19 18.17 16.29 -2.37
N TYR A 20 17.60 17.38 -2.89
CA TYR A 20 16.67 18.22 -2.10
C TYR A 20 15.40 17.44 -1.73
N VAL A 21 14.93 16.59 -2.63
CA VAL A 21 13.79 15.68 -2.40
C VAL A 21 14.10 14.74 -1.23
N LEU A 22 15.33 14.23 -1.14
CA LEU A 22 15.78 13.34 -0.07
C LEU A 22 15.79 13.99 1.33
N LEU A 23 15.83 15.32 1.43
CA LEU A 23 15.82 16.04 2.69
C LEU A 23 14.42 16.47 3.15
N ASN A 24 13.42 16.29 2.31
CA ASN A 24 12.03 16.64 2.59
C ASN A 24 11.15 15.41 2.82
N LEU A 25 11.73 14.31 3.29
CA LEU A 25 10.98 13.14 3.71
C LEU A 25 10.10 13.52 4.92
N LYS A 26 8.78 13.45 4.73
CA LYS A 26 7.78 13.73 5.76
C LYS A 26 6.67 12.71 5.69
N VAL A 27 6.15 12.30 6.83
CA VAL A 27 5.06 11.34 6.98
C VAL A 27 3.81 11.75 6.17
N GLU A 28 3.51 13.05 6.10
CA GLU A 28 2.34 13.60 5.40
C GLU A 28 2.60 13.94 3.92
N ASN A 29 3.67 13.44 3.32
CA ASN A 29 3.98 13.75 1.94
C ASN A 29 3.02 13.02 0.99
N GLU A 30 2.22 13.77 0.21
CA GLU A 30 1.30 13.22 -0.79
C GLU A 30 2.00 12.27 -1.78
N ALA A 31 3.28 12.47 -2.06
CA ALA A 31 4.04 11.59 -2.92
C ALA A 31 4.20 10.16 -2.37
N PHE A 32 4.15 9.97 -1.05
CA PHE A 32 4.11 8.64 -0.44
C PHE A 32 2.76 7.95 -0.59
N THR A 33 1.69 8.71 -0.70
CA THR A 33 0.34 8.16 -0.84
C THR A 33 0.02 7.75 -2.28
N SER A 34 0.82 8.20 -3.24
CA SER A 34 0.68 7.89 -4.68
C SER A 34 1.90 7.19 -5.28
N LEU A 35 2.71 6.52 -4.44
CA LEU A 35 3.89 5.80 -4.90
C LEU A 35 3.52 4.63 -5.82
N GLN A 36 4.40 4.35 -6.80
CA GLN A 36 4.26 3.24 -7.73
C GLN A 36 5.39 2.23 -7.51
N LEU A 37 5.03 1.02 -7.15
CA LEU A 37 5.95 -0.10 -6.94
C LEU A 37 5.62 -1.23 -7.93
N ASP A 38 6.42 -1.36 -8.98
CA ASP A 38 6.37 -2.47 -9.93
C ASP A 38 7.65 -3.30 -9.79
N ILE A 39 7.80 -3.94 -8.64
CA ILE A 39 8.97 -4.74 -8.26
C ILE A 39 8.59 -6.17 -7.93
N THR A 40 9.46 -7.10 -8.32
CA THR A 40 9.34 -8.50 -7.92
C THR A 40 10.04 -8.77 -6.59
N PRO A 41 9.52 -9.68 -5.75
CA PRO A 41 10.19 -10.08 -4.51
C PRO A 41 11.64 -10.53 -4.72
N ASP A 42 11.89 -11.28 -5.80
CA ASP A 42 13.23 -11.76 -6.18
C ASP A 42 14.18 -10.60 -6.50
N SER A 43 13.71 -9.56 -7.17
CA SER A 43 14.53 -8.37 -7.46
C SER A 43 14.85 -7.60 -6.18
N ALA A 44 13.87 -7.43 -5.29
CA ALA A 44 14.09 -6.79 -4.00
C ALA A 44 15.13 -7.55 -3.15
N ASP A 45 15.01 -8.88 -3.05
CA ASP A 45 15.94 -9.73 -2.29
C ASP A 45 17.35 -9.69 -2.87
N ARG A 46 17.49 -9.88 -4.19
CA ARG A 46 18.77 -9.84 -4.90
C ARG A 46 19.49 -8.51 -4.71
N ASN A 47 18.77 -7.40 -4.83
CA ASN A 47 19.34 -6.06 -4.71
C ASN A 47 19.67 -5.69 -3.26
N ALA A 48 18.86 -6.07 -2.29
CA ALA A 48 19.16 -5.92 -0.87
C ALA A 48 20.48 -6.63 -0.50
N GLN A 49 20.63 -7.88 -0.93
CA GLN A 49 21.87 -8.65 -0.72
C GLN A 49 23.06 -8.00 -1.43
N ARG A 50 22.93 -7.62 -2.70
CA ARG A 50 23.99 -6.98 -3.51
C ARG A 50 24.49 -5.68 -2.89
N LEU A 51 23.58 -4.86 -2.37
CA LEU A 51 23.89 -3.55 -1.79
C LEU A 51 24.27 -3.63 -0.31
N GLY A 52 23.89 -4.73 0.41
CA GLY A 52 24.09 -4.90 1.83
C GLY A 52 23.23 -3.94 2.67
N MET A 53 21.96 -3.77 2.27
CA MET A 53 20.97 -2.90 2.88
C MET A 53 19.63 -3.65 2.99
N SER A 54 18.68 -3.18 3.83
CA SER A 54 17.35 -3.78 3.85
C SER A 54 16.58 -3.48 2.55
N LYS A 55 15.52 -4.25 2.29
CA LYS A 55 14.63 -4.00 1.14
C LYS A 55 13.96 -2.63 1.27
N GLY A 56 13.46 -2.29 2.46
CA GLY A 56 12.87 -1.00 2.75
C GLY A 56 13.82 0.15 2.46
N GLU A 57 15.09 0.05 2.88
CA GLU A 57 16.10 1.08 2.64
C GLU A 57 16.36 1.31 1.14
N ILE A 58 16.57 0.23 0.36
CA ILE A 58 16.86 0.36 -1.07
C ILE A 58 15.66 0.86 -1.86
N ILE A 59 14.44 0.39 -1.52
CA ILE A 59 13.20 0.80 -2.17
C ILE A 59 12.89 2.26 -1.84
N LEU A 60 12.97 2.66 -0.57
CA LEU A 60 12.74 4.05 -0.17
C LEU A 60 13.72 5.01 -0.86
N ILE A 61 15.01 4.69 -0.89
CA ILE A 61 16.02 5.49 -1.58
C ILE A 61 15.72 5.55 -3.08
N ALA A 62 15.36 4.42 -3.70
CA ALA A 62 15.01 4.38 -5.12
C ALA A 62 13.77 5.22 -5.44
N LEU A 63 12.70 5.13 -4.61
CA LEU A 63 11.48 5.95 -4.73
C LEU A 63 11.82 7.44 -4.71
N MET A 64 12.59 7.88 -3.72
CA MET A 64 12.98 9.28 -3.58
C MET A 64 13.86 9.79 -4.72
N MET A 65 14.68 8.90 -5.31
CA MET A 65 15.53 9.25 -6.47
C MET A 65 14.78 9.25 -7.81
N ASN A 66 13.61 8.62 -7.89
CA ASN A 66 12.88 8.39 -9.13
C ASN A 66 11.42 8.86 -9.07
N ASN A 67 11.17 10.02 -8.43
CA ASN A 67 9.84 10.62 -8.30
C ASN A 67 8.76 9.65 -7.80
N TYR A 68 9.11 8.85 -6.78
CA TYR A 68 8.23 7.87 -6.12
C TYR A 68 7.69 6.75 -7.04
N SER A 69 8.41 6.45 -8.13
CA SER A 69 8.13 5.32 -9.01
C SER A 69 9.35 4.42 -9.12
N VAL A 70 9.21 3.13 -8.84
CA VAL A 70 10.30 2.14 -8.84
C VAL A 70 9.84 0.85 -9.49
N ASN A 71 10.71 0.30 -10.34
CA ASN A 71 10.58 -1.02 -10.93
C ASN A 71 11.89 -1.82 -10.78
N ASP A 72 11.88 -3.07 -11.22
CA ASP A 72 13.05 -3.95 -11.15
C ASP A 72 14.29 -3.37 -11.84
N ASP A 73 14.13 -2.74 -12.99
CA ASP A 73 15.22 -2.11 -13.75
C ASP A 73 15.90 -0.98 -12.96
N ILE A 74 15.14 -0.20 -12.22
CA ILE A 74 15.65 0.88 -11.37
C ILE A 74 16.44 0.30 -10.21
N LEU A 75 15.92 -0.74 -9.55
CA LEU A 75 16.64 -1.41 -8.46
C LEU A 75 17.96 -2.02 -8.93
N ASP A 76 17.97 -2.69 -10.09
CA ASP A 76 19.15 -3.33 -10.66
C ASP A 76 20.27 -2.32 -11.02
N LYS A 77 19.91 -1.09 -11.34
CA LYS A 77 20.84 0.00 -11.68
C LYS A 77 21.36 0.79 -10.48
N LEU A 78 20.86 0.54 -9.27
CA LEU A 78 21.32 1.24 -8.07
C LEU A 78 22.82 1.02 -7.81
N ASP A 79 23.56 2.11 -7.62
CA ASP A 79 24.96 2.09 -7.21
C ASP A 79 25.10 2.07 -5.68
N LYS A 80 25.93 1.15 -5.15
CA LYS A 80 26.11 0.98 -3.70
C LYS A 80 26.60 2.27 -3.02
N ARG A 81 27.52 3.01 -3.63
CA ARG A 81 28.09 4.22 -3.02
C ARG A 81 27.05 5.33 -2.96
N VAL A 82 26.19 5.43 -3.99
CA VAL A 82 25.07 6.37 -4.03
C VAL A 82 24.06 6.02 -2.95
N CYS A 83 23.66 4.76 -2.82
CA CYS A 83 22.71 4.31 -1.80
C CYS A 83 23.24 4.56 -0.38
N VAL A 84 24.48 4.18 -0.08
CA VAL A 84 25.09 4.40 1.24
C VAL A 84 25.18 5.90 1.57
N ARG A 85 25.58 6.74 0.60
CA ARG A 85 25.63 8.19 0.79
C ARG A 85 24.24 8.76 1.11
N ASN A 86 23.22 8.35 0.35
CA ASN A 86 21.86 8.84 0.54
C ASN A 86 21.27 8.35 1.87
N LYS A 87 21.49 7.08 2.24
CA LYS A 87 21.13 6.57 3.56
C LYS A 87 21.73 7.41 4.68
N ASN A 88 23.04 7.66 4.64
CA ASN A 88 23.72 8.44 5.69
C ASN A 88 23.19 9.87 5.78
N ARG A 89 22.83 10.48 4.65
CA ARG A 89 22.21 11.81 4.62
C ARG A 89 20.81 11.81 5.22
N LEU A 90 19.97 10.84 4.83
CA LEU A 90 18.62 10.68 5.38
C LEU A 90 18.66 10.43 6.87
N MET A 91 19.50 9.53 7.33
CA MET A 91 19.71 9.25 8.75
C MET A 91 20.17 10.48 9.54
N HIS A 92 20.96 11.36 8.92
CA HIS A 92 21.45 12.57 9.58
C HIS A 92 20.38 13.68 9.69
N PHE A 93 19.56 13.87 8.66
CA PHE A 93 18.61 14.98 8.58
C PHE A 93 17.18 14.60 8.94
N ASN A 94 16.76 13.37 8.65
CA ASN A 94 15.38 12.87 8.80
C ASN A 94 15.41 11.41 9.26
N GLY A 95 16.18 11.10 10.30
CA GLY A 95 16.45 9.72 10.72
C GLY A 95 15.19 8.98 11.18
N GLU A 96 14.34 9.63 11.96
CA GLU A 96 13.10 9.05 12.48
C GLU A 96 12.14 8.67 11.34
N GLU A 97 11.90 9.60 10.40
CA GLU A 97 11.05 9.36 9.23
C GLU A 97 11.66 8.32 8.29
N PHE A 98 12.99 8.33 8.12
CA PHE A 98 13.66 7.33 7.30
C PHE A 98 13.49 5.92 7.89
N GLU A 99 13.71 5.75 9.19
CA GLU A 99 13.48 4.48 9.88
C GLU A 99 12.01 4.07 9.84
N PHE A 100 11.09 4.99 10.05
CA PHE A 100 9.65 4.72 9.96
C PHE A 100 9.27 4.16 8.59
N TYR A 101 9.58 4.86 7.50
CA TYR A 101 9.20 4.43 6.16
C TYR A 101 9.93 3.16 5.70
N THR A 102 11.19 2.98 6.07
CA THR A 102 11.91 1.73 5.76
C THR A 102 11.28 0.54 6.46
N ASN A 103 10.90 0.67 7.73
CA ASN A 103 10.22 -0.38 8.48
C ASN A 103 8.83 -0.68 7.91
N VAL A 104 8.09 0.34 7.47
CA VAL A 104 6.79 0.17 6.80
C VAL A 104 6.94 -0.63 5.51
N ILE A 105 7.89 -0.26 4.64
CA ILE A 105 8.13 -0.96 3.37
C ILE A 105 8.59 -2.39 3.62
N ASP A 106 9.53 -2.62 4.55
CA ASP A 106 9.99 -3.96 4.94
C ASP A 106 8.82 -4.81 5.46
N SER A 107 7.94 -4.22 6.29
CA SER A 107 6.76 -4.89 6.83
C SER A 107 5.74 -5.25 5.74
N LEU A 108 5.48 -4.34 4.81
CA LEU A 108 4.58 -4.60 3.66
C LEU A 108 5.07 -5.76 2.80
N ILE A 109 6.38 -5.81 2.50
CA ILE A 109 6.99 -6.88 1.70
C ILE A 109 6.93 -8.23 2.42
N ILE A 110 7.10 -8.23 3.76
CA ILE A 110 7.03 -9.46 4.57
C ILE A 110 5.58 -9.94 4.71
N ASP A 111 4.65 -9.02 4.89
CA ASP A 111 3.26 -9.33 5.21
C ASP A 111 2.46 -9.74 3.98
N MET A 112 2.56 -8.99 2.87
CA MET A 112 1.73 -9.17 1.69
C MET A 112 2.30 -10.28 0.79
N GLU A 113 1.63 -11.43 0.79
CA GLU A 113 2.06 -12.60 0.01
C GLU A 113 1.05 -12.98 -1.07
N TYR A 114 -0.25 -12.67 -0.86
CA TYR A 114 -1.31 -13.08 -1.76
C TYR A 114 -2.08 -11.88 -2.29
N PHE A 115 -2.46 -11.96 -3.57
CA PHE A 115 -3.48 -11.07 -4.12
C PHE A 115 -4.82 -11.36 -3.41
N PRO A 116 -5.61 -10.34 -3.00
CA PRO A 116 -6.74 -10.52 -2.08
C PRO A 116 -7.94 -11.29 -2.65
N VAL A 117 -7.89 -11.67 -3.93
CA VAL A 117 -8.93 -12.49 -4.58
C VAL A 117 -8.31 -13.77 -5.13
N ALA A 118 -8.82 -14.93 -4.69
CA ALA A 118 -8.30 -16.20 -5.12
C ALA A 118 -8.75 -16.55 -6.55
N ARG A 119 -7.79 -16.92 -7.41
CA ARG A 119 -8.07 -17.33 -8.79
C ARG A 119 -8.53 -18.79 -8.87
N SER A 120 -9.68 -19.01 -9.50
CA SER A 120 -10.15 -20.36 -9.79
C SER A 120 -9.32 -21.02 -10.91
N LYS A 121 -8.98 -22.31 -10.73
CA LYS A 121 -8.30 -23.10 -11.78
C LYS A 121 -9.24 -23.49 -12.93
N THR A 122 -10.54 -23.46 -12.70
CA THR A 122 -11.56 -23.96 -13.65
C THR A 122 -12.41 -22.86 -14.27
N ARG A 123 -12.51 -21.68 -13.65
CA ARG A 123 -13.25 -20.53 -14.19
C ARG A 123 -12.40 -19.77 -15.19
N LYS A 124 -13.03 -19.31 -16.28
CA LYS A 124 -12.40 -18.46 -17.29
C LYS A 124 -12.41 -17.00 -16.87
N THR A 125 -13.46 -16.58 -16.18
CA THR A 125 -13.63 -15.22 -15.67
C THR A 125 -12.80 -14.98 -14.42
N TRP A 126 -12.30 -13.74 -14.28
CA TRP A 126 -11.44 -13.34 -13.20
C TRP A 126 -11.88 -11.97 -12.64
N VAL A 127 -10.95 -11.11 -12.37
CA VAL A 127 -11.16 -9.73 -11.93
C VAL A 127 -10.36 -8.78 -12.80
N GLU A 128 -10.88 -7.56 -12.94
CA GLU A 128 -10.18 -6.42 -13.51
C GLU A 128 -9.87 -5.43 -12.40
N TYR A 129 -8.73 -4.79 -12.45
CA TYR A 129 -8.36 -3.73 -11.52
C TYR A 129 -7.44 -2.72 -12.20
N GLU A 130 -7.57 -1.48 -11.76
CA GLU A 130 -6.70 -0.37 -12.15
C GLU A 130 -6.35 0.43 -10.89
N ASP A 131 -5.31 1.24 -10.96
CA ASP A 131 -4.99 2.17 -9.89
C ASP A 131 -6.08 3.22 -9.78
N SER A 132 -6.95 3.05 -8.79
CA SER A 132 -8.06 3.95 -8.51
C SER A 132 -7.88 4.76 -7.22
N TRP A 133 -6.69 4.67 -6.62
CA TRP A 133 -6.35 5.44 -5.42
C TRP A 133 -6.39 6.95 -5.73
N GLY A 134 -6.91 7.76 -4.80
CA GLY A 134 -7.02 9.21 -4.98
C GLY A 134 -8.14 9.68 -5.91
N ASN A 135 -8.83 8.80 -6.63
CA ASN A 135 -9.94 9.18 -7.51
C ASN A 135 -11.07 9.83 -6.70
N GLU A 136 -11.69 10.87 -7.28
CA GLU A 136 -12.83 11.54 -6.63
C GLU A 136 -14.02 10.59 -6.46
N ARG A 137 -14.64 10.62 -5.29
CA ARG A 137 -15.89 9.94 -4.94
C ARG A 137 -16.92 10.98 -4.47
N THR A 138 -18.17 10.77 -4.86
CA THR A 138 -19.26 11.71 -4.58
C THR A 138 -20.29 11.20 -3.58
N TYR A 139 -20.40 9.88 -3.38
CA TYR A 139 -21.32 9.32 -2.40
C TYR A 139 -20.87 9.67 -0.97
N GLY A 140 -21.78 10.20 -0.15
CA GLY A 140 -21.50 10.64 1.22
C GLY A 140 -20.79 11.98 1.33
N GLY A 141 -20.61 12.71 0.22
CA GLY A 141 -19.88 13.97 0.13
C GLY A 141 -18.65 13.86 -0.76
N LYS A 142 -17.96 14.98 -0.97
CA LYS A 142 -16.69 14.98 -1.73
C LYS A 142 -15.59 14.34 -0.89
N ARG A 143 -15.00 13.26 -1.39
CA ARG A 143 -13.91 12.53 -0.76
C ARG A 143 -12.98 11.92 -1.82
N THR A 144 -11.82 11.49 -1.42
CA THR A 144 -10.90 10.70 -2.25
C THR A 144 -11.11 9.21 -2.01
N HIS A 145 -10.75 8.41 -2.99
CA HIS A 145 -10.72 6.94 -2.88
C HIS A 145 -9.44 6.50 -2.17
N GLU A 146 -9.59 5.81 -1.07
CA GLU A 146 -8.47 5.35 -0.23
C GLU A 146 -8.31 3.83 -0.34
N GLY A 147 -8.01 3.36 -1.54
CA GLY A 147 -7.82 1.94 -1.84
C GLY A 147 -7.89 1.65 -3.33
N CYS A 148 -7.96 0.37 -3.66
CA CYS A 148 -8.12 -0.12 -5.02
C CYS A 148 -9.43 -0.91 -5.13
N ASP A 149 -10.21 -0.63 -6.17
CA ASP A 149 -11.42 -1.39 -6.51
C ASP A 149 -11.05 -2.53 -7.46
N ILE A 150 -11.26 -3.77 -7.01
CA ILE A 150 -11.01 -4.99 -7.76
C ILE A 150 -12.36 -5.50 -8.26
N MET A 151 -12.65 -5.28 -9.54
CA MET A 151 -13.96 -5.51 -10.17
C MET A 151 -14.15 -6.98 -10.57
N SER A 152 -15.32 -7.55 -10.27
CA SER A 152 -15.69 -8.90 -10.76
C SER A 152 -16.15 -8.83 -12.21
N GLU A 153 -15.49 -9.55 -13.13
CA GLU A 153 -15.93 -9.67 -14.52
C GLU A 153 -17.35 -10.25 -14.65
N GLU A 154 -17.74 -11.17 -13.75
CA GLU A 154 -19.07 -11.77 -13.76
C GLU A 154 -20.17 -10.88 -13.16
N ASN A 155 -19.79 -9.86 -12.41
CA ASN A 155 -20.71 -8.99 -11.66
C ASN A 155 -21.76 -9.76 -10.84
N LYS A 156 -21.33 -10.85 -10.17
CA LYS A 156 -22.20 -11.71 -9.35
C LYS A 156 -21.70 -11.77 -7.92
N ARG A 157 -22.60 -11.46 -6.98
CA ARG A 157 -22.35 -11.56 -5.54
C ARG A 157 -22.06 -12.98 -5.09
N GLY A 158 -21.20 -13.13 -4.08
CA GLY A 158 -20.91 -14.41 -3.43
C GLY A 158 -20.13 -15.43 -4.29
N VAL A 159 -19.61 -15.01 -5.44
CA VAL A 159 -18.94 -15.90 -6.40
C VAL A 159 -17.43 -15.87 -6.28
N MET A 160 -16.85 -14.68 -6.14
CA MET A 160 -15.40 -14.52 -6.08
C MET A 160 -14.92 -14.61 -4.63
N PRO A 161 -14.05 -15.60 -4.31
CA PRO A 161 -13.54 -15.75 -2.95
C PRO A 161 -12.53 -14.66 -2.64
N VAL A 162 -12.72 -14.01 -1.47
CA VAL A 162 -11.80 -13.04 -0.90
C VAL A 162 -10.91 -13.75 0.11
N ILE A 163 -9.61 -13.64 -0.07
CA ILE A 163 -8.60 -14.25 0.80
C ILE A 163 -7.72 -13.18 1.45
N ALA A 164 -7.17 -13.50 2.59
CA ALA A 164 -6.29 -12.60 3.32
C ALA A 164 -4.97 -12.42 2.56
N ALA A 165 -4.66 -11.19 2.15
CA ALA A 165 -3.39 -10.83 1.51
C ALA A 165 -2.22 -11.01 2.49
N SER A 166 -2.48 -10.78 3.78
CA SER A 166 -1.54 -10.92 4.90
C SER A 166 -2.13 -11.77 6.02
N GLY A 167 -1.29 -12.35 6.86
CA GLY A 167 -1.70 -12.89 8.16
C GLY A 167 -1.90 -11.78 9.19
N GLY A 168 -2.60 -12.12 10.29
CA GLY A 168 -2.82 -11.16 11.37
C GLY A 168 -4.02 -11.50 12.24
N THR A 169 -4.62 -10.49 12.82
CA THR A 169 -5.81 -10.62 13.68
C THR A 169 -6.95 -9.80 13.08
N VAL A 170 -8.15 -10.34 13.03
CA VAL A 170 -9.36 -9.56 12.70
C VAL A 170 -9.56 -8.50 13.79
N THR A 171 -9.37 -7.24 13.47
CA THR A 171 -9.52 -6.11 14.39
C THR A 171 -10.84 -5.38 14.23
N ASN A 172 -11.44 -5.54 13.05
CA ASN A 172 -12.73 -4.93 12.76
C ASN A 172 -13.58 -5.86 11.88
N LEU A 173 -14.85 -6.00 12.23
CA LEU A 173 -15.83 -6.78 11.48
C LEU A 173 -17.18 -6.06 11.51
N GLY A 174 -18.02 -6.23 10.47
CA GLY A 174 -19.40 -5.75 10.46
C GLY A 174 -19.66 -4.67 9.43
N TRP A 175 -20.77 -3.97 9.59
CA TRP A 175 -21.31 -3.01 8.65
C TRP A 175 -20.72 -1.60 8.82
N LEU A 176 -20.41 -0.96 7.71
CA LEU A 176 -20.14 0.48 7.60
C LEU A 176 -20.99 1.10 6.48
N GLU A 177 -21.42 2.35 6.66
CA GLU A 177 -22.25 3.06 5.68
C GLU A 177 -21.64 3.05 4.27
N LEU A 178 -20.35 3.34 4.13
CA LEU A 178 -19.65 3.35 2.85
C LEU A 178 -19.24 1.95 2.43
N GLY A 179 -18.56 1.22 3.28
CA GLY A 179 -17.91 -0.06 2.97
C GLY A 179 -18.83 -1.28 2.97
N GLY A 180 -20.09 -1.16 3.46
CA GLY A 180 -20.98 -2.30 3.63
C GLY A 180 -20.44 -3.32 4.63
N TRP A 181 -20.61 -4.60 4.35
CA TRP A 181 -19.96 -5.68 5.09
C TRP A 181 -18.46 -5.62 4.83
N ARG A 182 -17.70 -5.43 5.92
CA ARG A 182 -16.24 -5.28 5.83
C ARG A 182 -15.53 -6.12 6.88
N ILE A 183 -14.29 -6.46 6.57
CA ILE A 183 -13.34 -7.06 7.50
C ILE A 183 -12.03 -6.28 7.46
N GLY A 184 -11.50 -5.97 8.64
CA GLY A 184 -10.17 -5.38 8.81
C GLY A 184 -9.25 -6.34 9.53
N ILE A 185 -8.06 -6.58 8.99
CA ILE A 185 -7.05 -7.46 9.55
C ILE A 185 -5.81 -6.63 9.84
N THR A 186 -5.37 -6.61 11.09
CA THR A 186 -4.10 -6.00 11.46
C THR A 186 -3.03 -7.09 11.52
N SER A 187 -1.96 -6.93 10.74
CA SER A 187 -0.82 -7.84 10.75
C SER A 187 -0.03 -7.75 12.07
N ASP A 188 0.84 -8.72 12.31
CA ASP A 188 1.72 -8.70 13.48
C ASP A 188 2.76 -7.56 13.41
N ASN A 189 2.98 -6.97 12.22
CA ASN A 189 3.83 -5.79 11.98
C ASN A 189 3.05 -4.45 12.05
N GLY A 190 1.76 -4.47 12.40
CA GLY A 190 0.95 -3.26 12.60
C GLY A 190 0.30 -2.69 11.33
N ILE A 191 0.45 -3.34 10.17
CA ILE A 191 -0.21 -2.92 8.92
C ILE A 191 -1.67 -3.36 8.94
N TYR A 192 -2.58 -2.44 8.60
CA TYR A 192 -4.01 -2.71 8.55
C TYR A 192 -4.49 -2.96 7.13
N TYR A 193 -5.02 -4.15 6.87
CA TYR A 193 -5.58 -4.60 5.60
C TYR A 193 -7.10 -4.56 5.66
N TYR A 194 -7.72 -3.78 4.78
CA TYR A 194 -9.15 -3.52 4.74
C TYR A 194 -9.80 -4.14 3.50
N TYR A 195 -10.87 -4.90 3.73
CA TYR A 195 -11.64 -5.59 2.70
C TYR A 195 -13.09 -5.20 2.86
N ALA A 196 -13.69 -4.56 1.85
CA ALA A 196 -15.05 -4.03 1.94
C ALA A 196 -15.92 -4.48 0.76
N HIS A 197 -17.21 -4.13 0.85
CA HIS A 197 -18.28 -4.51 -0.08
C HIS A 197 -18.51 -6.02 -0.16
N LEU A 198 -18.24 -6.76 0.92
CA LEU A 198 -18.41 -8.21 0.94
C LEU A 198 -19.90 -8.58 0.82
N ASP A 199 -20.17 -9.74 0.21
CA ASP A 199 -21.47 -10.39 0.22
C ASP A 199 -21.69 -11.17 1.53
N SER A 200 -20.66 -11.91 1.93
CA SER A 200 -20.68 -12.72 3.14
C SER A 200 -19.26 -12.94 3.68
N TYR A 201 -19.17 -13.25 4.97
CA TYR A 201 -17.93 -13.70 5.60
C TYR A 201 -17.77 -15.22 5.43
N ALA A 202 -16.52 -15.67 5.49
CA ALA A 202 -16.24 -17.10 5.67
C ALA A 202 -16.66 -17.54 7.09
N ASP A 203 -16.79 -18.86 7.28
CA ASP A 203 -17.19 -19.43 8.56
C ASP A 203 -16.23 -19.04 9.70
N ASN A 204 -16.81 -18.81 10.88
CA ASN A 204 -16.09 -18.50 12.13
C ASN A 204 -15.27 -17.19 12.09
N MET A 205 -15.64 -16.21 11.25
CA MET A 205 -15.07 -14.87 11.30
C MET A 205 -15.64 -14.06 12.45
N ALA A 206 -14.77 -13.59 13.34
CA ALA A 206 -15.08 -12.70 14.46
C ALA A 206 -13.89 -11.81 14.78
N GLU A 207 -14.13 -10.67 15.42
CA GLU A 207 -13.04 -9.87 15.96
C GLU A 207 -12.20 -10.69 16.96
N GLY A 208 -10.89 -10.55 16.90
CA GLY A 208 -9.93 -11.36 17.64
C GLY A 208 -9.51 -12.67 16.95
N THR A 209 -10.18 -13.07 15.85
CA THR A 209 -9.79 -14.28 15.10
C THR A 209 -8.41 -14.12 14.46
N LYS A 210 -7.52 -15.09 14.68
CA LYS A 210 -6.22 -15.15 13.96
C LYS A 210 -6.39 -15.69 12.57
N ILE A 211 -5.87 -14.97 11.60
CA ILE A 211 -5.95 -15.25 10.16
C ILE A 211 -4.56 -15.59 9.62
N ARG A 212 -4.48 -16.63 8.79
CA ARG A 212 -3.26 -16.97 8.05
C ARG A 212 -3.29 -16.33 6.67
N LYS A 213 -2.11 -16.02 6.15
CA LYS A 213 -1.94 -15.58 4.75
C LYS A 213 -2.66 -16.55 3.79
N GLY A 214 -3.39 -16.04 2.83
CA GLY A 214 -4.17 -16.82 1.86
C GLY A 214 -5.42 -17.51 2.40
N GLN A 215 -5.78 -17.31 3.68
CA GLN A 215 -7.00 -17.88 4.26
C GLN A 215 -8.24 -17.21 3.64
N LEU A 216 -9.25 -18.02 3.32
CA LEU A 216 -10.57 -17.50 2.91
C LEU A 216 -11.17 -16.68 4.06
N ILE A 217 -11.57 -15.44 3.77
CA ILE A 217 -12.17 -14.52 4.74
C ILE A 217 -13.59 -14.12 4.39
N GLY A 218 -14.00 -14.29 3.13
CA GLY A 218 -15.35 -13.96 2.68
C GLY A 218 -15.51 -14.08 1.18
N TYR A 219 -16.58 -13.51 0.68
CA TYR A 219 -16.90 -13.49 -0.74
C TYR A 219 -17.22 -12.07 -1.19
N MET A 220 -16.79 -11.74 -2.40
CA MET A 220 -17.00 -10.43 -3.03
C MET A 220 -18.49 -10.14 -3.24
N GLY A 221 -18.91 -8.90 -2.99
CA GLY A 221 -20.27 -8.43 -3.14
C GLY A 221 -20.37 -7.01 -3.66
N ASP A 222 -21.49 -6.38 -3.35
CA ASP A 222 -21.84 -4.99 -3.69
C ASP A 222 -22.61 -4.33 -2.53
N SER A 223 -22.29 -4.73 -1.31
CA SER A 223 -22.89 -4.20 -0.09
C SER A 223 -22.34 -2.82 0.27
N GLY A 224 -23.17 -1.96 0.83
CA GLY A 224 -22.76 -0.63 1.29
C GLY A 224 -23.51 0.53 0.66
N TYR A 225 -22.92 1.71 0.75
CA TYR A 225 -23.48 3.00 0.34
C TYR A 225 -24.88 3.24 0.91
N SER A 226 -25.05 2.88 2.20
CA SER A 226 -26.31 3.02 2.93
C SER A 226 -26.12 2.95 4.43
N LYS A 227 -26.91 3.73 5.18
CA LYS A 227 -27.03 3.58 6.63
C LYS A 227 -27.80 2.33 7.03
N VAL A 228 -28.54 1.73 6.09
CA VAL A 228 -29.33 0.52 6.32
C VAL A 228 -28.43 -0.68 6.06
N GLU A 229 -28.19 -1.44 7.12
CA GLU A 229 -27.41 -2.68 7.06
C GLU A 229 -28.00 -3.68 6.07
N GLY A 230 -27.14 -4.39 5.32
CA GLY A 230 -27.54 -5.35 4.31
C GLY A 230 -27.96 -4.74 2.97
N THR A 231 -27.85 -3.42 2.78
CA THR A 231 -28.14 -2.79 1.49
C THR A 231 -27.12 -3.25 0.43
N VAL A 232 -27.64 -3.70 -0.73
CA VAL A 232 -26.86 -4.20 -1.87
C VAL A 232 -27.43 -3.66 -3.19
N GLY A 233 -26.73 -3.86 -4.31
CA GLY A 233 -27.23 -3.56 -5.67
C GLY A 233 -27.12 -2.11 -6.09
N LYS A 234 -26.33 -1.29 -5.41
CA LYS A 234 -26.12 0.13 -5.76
C LYS A 234 -24.98 0.36 -6.76
N PHE A 235 -24.10 -0.61 -6.90
CA PHE A 235 -22.94 -0.56 -7.78
C PHE A 235 -22.54 -1.99 -8.21
N ASN A 236 -21.61 -2.09 -9.15
CA ASN A 236 -21.13 -3.38 -9.62
C ASN A 236 -20.34 -4.11 -8.53
N VAL A 237 -20.43 -5.45 -8.56
CA VAL A 237 -19.70 -6.32 -7.61
C VAL A 237 -18.20 -6.11 -7.71
N HIS A 238 -17.60 -5.71 -6.60
CA HIS A 238 -16.15 -5.52 -6.49
C HIS A 238 -15.68 -5.71 -5.06
N LEU A 239 -14.39 -5.91 -4.90
CA LEU A 239 -13.71 -5.78 -3.62
C LEU A 239 -13.04 -4.41 -3.56
N HIS A 240 -13.42 -3.58 -2.59
CA HIS A 240 -12.59 -2.46 -2.20
C HIS A 240 -11.51 -2.97 -1.25
N PHE A 241 -10.24 -2.88 -1.68
CA PHE A 241 -9.08 -3.30 -0.91
C PHE A 241 -8.21 -2.11 -0.57
N GLY A 242 -7.94 -1.91 0.72
CA GLY A 242 -7.09 -0.83 1.23
C GLY A 242 -6.00 -1.35 2.16
N ILE A 243 -4.86 -0.68 2.16
CA ILE A 243 -3.74 -0.92 3.08
C ILE A 243 -3.49 0.38 3.82
N TYR A 244 -3.54 0.34 5.14
CA TYR A 244 -3.42 1.52 5.98
C TYR A 244 -2.31 1.35 7.01
N ILE A 245 -1.63 2.45 7.26
CA ILE A 245 -0.58 2.56 8.26
C ILE A 245 -1.04 3.61 9.24
N TYR A 246 -1.11 3.25 10.50
CA TYR A 246 -1.40 4.21 11.56
C TYR A 246 -0.12 4.90 11.98
N VAL A 247 -0.13 6.21 11.90
CA VAL A 247 0.96 7.06 12.40
C VAL A 247 0.46 7.68 13.70
N ASP A 248 1.12 7.38 14.81
CA ASP A 248 0.84 8.04 16.08
C ASP A 248 1.21 9.52 15.91
N GLY A 249 0.19 10.39 15.95
CA GLY A 249 0.33 11.84 15.84
C GLY A 249 0.63 12.51 17.16
#